data_0969426e0070aa7270fdd35e593bd43e
#
_entry.id   0969426e0070aa7270fdd35e593bd43e
#
_cell.length_a   1.000
_cell.length_b   1.000
_cell.length_c   1.000
_cell.angle_alpha   90.00
_cell.angle_beta   90.00
_cell.angle_gamma   90.00
#
_symmetry.space_group_name_H-M   'P 1'
#
loop_
_entity.id
_entity.type
_entity.pdbx_description
1 polymer ?
#
loop_
_entity_poly.entity_id
_entity_poly.type
_entity_poly.pdbx_seq_one_letter_code
_entity_poly.pdbx_strand_id
1 'polypeptide(L)'
;MTKDLTTGKIMPILVNFTVPLVLGNLFQLTYNAVDSIIVGHFVGKEALAAVGICNPISTLMILFLNGLCMGASILMGIQYGAKDYKTLHRQISTTMLSGVVFSFFLTLFCVVFAVPILHLLQVDASIMEITRQYLRIIFLGLMFTFLYNFFSSTLRALGDSASPLYFLIISAVLNIFGDLFFVIVLKAGSNGCAISTVLSEALCCLFCIIYIQKKVPILRLGKKWLVFDSRLLKKTIAYGWASAMQQATVQMGKIAIQALVNTMGVSVAAAFAVVNRIDDFAITPEQNIAHAMTALMAQNKGAGKNDRMREGFRCGMILEIVYGAAVMVICQVFAGELMALFVKDEEVIGHGVIYLHLIAVMYILPAVTNAIQGFFRGIGDLKVTLMSSFTNMAVRVIAAAPMILLWNFGIEALPYSYLAGWVAMLLVETPLMIRIYRKK
;
A
#
# COMPACT_ATOMS: atom_id res chain seq x y z
N MET A 1 2.17 18.20 -13.01
CA MET A 1 3.21 18.34 -14.04
C MET A 1 4.44 17.58 -13.59
N THR A 2 5.06 16.81 -14.49
CA THR A 2 6.31 16.08 -14.18
C THR A 2 7.37 17.04 -13.64
N LYS A 3 7.99 16.70 -12.51
CA LYS A 3 9.03 17.51 -11.89
C LYS A 3 10.35 16.75 -11.90
N ASP A 4 11.41 17.45 -12.25
CA ASP A 4 12.77 16.93 -12.12
C ASP A 4 13.17 16.96 -10.63
N LEU A 5 13.23 15.79 -9.99
CA LEU A 5 13.62 15.65 -8.58
C LEU A 5 15.15 15.72 -8.39
N THR A 6 15.91 15.87 -9.49
CA THR A 6 17.37 15.94 -9.46
C THR A 6 17.91 17.38 -9.27
N THR A 7 17.02 18.37 -9.18
CA THR A 7 17.35 19.79 -9.04
C THR A 7 16.55 20.44 -7.90
N GLY A 8 16.98 21.61 -7.41
CA GLY A 8 16.30 22.37 -6.36
C GLY A 8 16.57 21.86 -4.93
N LYS A 9 15.95 22.49 -3.92
CA LYS A 9 16.08 22.14 -2.49
C LYS A 9 15.31 20.85 -2.19
N ILE A 10 15.92 19.89 -1.52
CA ILE A 10 15.40 18.53 -1.33
C ILE A 10 14.21 18.50 -0.38
N MET A 11 14.30 19.15 0.78
CA MET A 11 13.23 19.11 1.79
C MET A 11 11.87 19.59 1.23
N PRO A 12 11.77 20.75 0.56
CA PRO A 12 10.52 21.17 -0.07
C PRO A 12 10.04 20.21 -1.17
N ILE A 13 10.97 19.57 -1.91
CA ILE A 13 10.61 18.56 -2.92
C ILE A 13 9.96 17.36 -2.25
N LEU A 14 10.56 16.82 -1.20
CA LEU A 14 10.02 15.69 -0.46
C LEU A 14 8.65 16.00 0.13
N VAL A 15 8.49 17.11 0.83
CA VAL A 15 7.21 17.50 1.43
C VAL A 15 6.13 17.66 0.37
N ASN A 16 6.41 18.44 -0.69
CA ASN A 16 5.45 18.67 -1.77
C ASN A 16 5.09 17.39 -2.55
N PHE A 17 5.98 16.40 -2.56
CA PHE A 17 5.71 15.11 -3.19
C PHE A 17 4.94 14.17 -2.24
N THR A 18 5.24 14.18 -0.95
CA THR A 18 4.64 13.34 0.08
C THR A 18 3.19 13.73 0.37
N VAL A 19 2.90 15.04 0.51
CA VAL A 19 1.55 15.51 0.88
C VAL A 19 0.45 14.95 -0.04
N PRO A 20 0.57 15.00 -1.38
CA PRO A 20 -0.44 14.38 -2.25
C PRO A 20 -0.55 12.86 -2.08
N LEU A 21 0.54 12.15 -1.78
CA LEU A 21 0.50 10.71 -1.54
C LEU A 21 -0.27 10.38 -0.26
N VAL A 22 0.01 11.11 0.82
CA VAL A 22 -0.70 10.95 2.11
C VAL A 22 -2.18 11.24 1.94
N LEU A 23 -2.52 12.37 1.33
CA LEU A 23 -3.91 12.73 1.08
C LEU A 23 -4.62 11.69 0.21
N GLY A 24 -3.95 11.16 -0.83
CA GLY A 24 -4.50 10.11 -1.68
C GLY A 24 -4.85 8.85 -0.90
N ASN A 25 -3.95 8.39 -0.03
CA ASN A 25 -4.20 7.21 0.79
C ASN A 25 -5.29 7.45 1.85
N LEU A 26 -5.34 8.64 2.46
CA LEU A 26 -6.42 8.99 3.39
C LEU A 26 -7.79 9.02 2.68
N PHE A 27 -7.86 9.60 1.49
CA PHE A 27 -9.08 9.56 0.67
C PHE A 27 -9.46 8.11 0.32
N GLN A 28 -8.50 7.26 0.01
CA GLN A 28 -8.76 5.85 -0.29
C GLN A 28 -9.32 5.09 0.92
N LEU A 29 -8.78 5.31 2.10
CA LEU A 29 -9.31 4.73 3.34
C LEU A 29 -10.73 5.22 3.62
N THR A 30 -10.98 6.50 3.39
CA THR A 30 -12.28 7.12 3.64
C THR A 30 -13.36 6.57 2.70
N TYR A 31 -13.09 6.51 1.39
CA TYR A 31 -14.12 6.02 0.47
C TYR A 31 -14.41 4.52 0.66
N ASN A 32 -13.42 3.69 0.99
CA ASN A 32 -13.64 2.28 1.32
C ASN A 32 -14.53 2.11 2.57
N ALA A 33 -14.40 3.01 3.55
CA ALA A 33 -15.28 3.04 4.71
C ALA A 33 -16.72 3.45 4.31
N VAL A 34 -16.87 4.47 3.46
CA VAL A 34 -18.19 4.94 2.95
C VAL A 34 -18.88 3.83 2.15
N ASP A 35 -18.16 3.13 1.28
CA ASP A 35 -18.69 1.99 0.52
C ASP A 35 -19.25 0.90 1.46
N SER A 36 -18.48 0.53 2.49
CA SER A 36 -18.94 -0.43 3.51
C SER A 36 -20.18 0.05 4.28
N ILE A 37 -20.29 1.35 4.58
CA ILE A 37 -21.45 1.95 5.23
C ILE A 37 -22.68 1.89 4.31
N ILE A 38 -22.52 2.21 3.02
CA ILE A 38 -23.61 2.17 2.03
C ILE A 38 -24.13 0.74 1.90
N VAL A 39 -23.23 -0.24 1.75
CA VAL A 39 -23.62 -1.66 1.66
C VAL A 39 -24.34 -2.11 2.94
N GLY A 40 -23.78 -1.82 4.11
CA GLY A 40 -24.37 -2.25 5.40
C GLY A 40 -25.72 -1.62 5.68
N HIS A 41 -25.89 -0.33 5.35
CA HIS A 41 -27.11 0.42 5.67
C HIS A 41 -28.25 0.17 4.67
N PHE A 42 -27.96 0.13 3.37
CA PHE A 42 -28.96 0.07 2.32
C PHE A 42 -29.20 -1.33 1.74
N VAL A 43 -28.22 -2.24 1.84
CA VAL A 43 -28.35 -3.61 1.29
C VAL A 43 -28.57 -4.63 2.41
N GLY A 44 -27.86 -4.48 3.52
CA GLY A 44 -28.05 -5.31 4.72
C GLY A 44 -26.83 -6.13 5.11
N LYS A 45 -26.99 -6.87 6.23
CA LYS A 45 -25.91 -7.59 6.91
C LYS A 45 -25.25 -8.68 6.06
N GLU A 46 -26.04 -9.39 5.25
CA GLU A 46 -25.55 -10.48 4.41
C GLU A 46 -24.63 -9.96 3.30
N ALA A 47 -25.01 -8.84 2.69
CA ALA A 47 -24.20 -8.17 1.68
C ALA A 47 -22.89 -7.61 2.29
N LEU A 48 -22.97 -7.02 3.49
CA LEU A 48 -21.79 -6.53 4.19
C LEU A 48 -20.82 -7.68 4.55
N ALA A 49 -21.34 -8.83 4.99
CA ALA A 49 -20.55 -10.02 5.25
C ALA A 49 -19.87 -10.53 3.95
N ALA A 50 -20.60 -10.56 2.83
CA ALA A 50 -20.07 -10.95 1.53
C ALA A 50 -18.92 -10.03 1.09
N VAL A 51 -19.08 -8.72 1.19
CA VAL A 51 -18.02 -7.73 0.90
C VAL A 51 -16.82 -7.94 1.81
N GLY A 52 -17.05 -8.17 3.10
CA GLY A 52 -15.99 -8.44 4.09
C GLY A 52 -15.14 -9.68 3.73
N ILE A 53 -15.76 -10.73 3.18
CA ILE A 53 -15.07 -11.94 2.70
C ILE A 53 -14.29 -11.65 1.40
N CYS A 54 -14.87 -10.84 0.50
CA CYS A 54 -14.25 -10.53 -0.78
C CYS A 54 -13.02 -9.62 -0.65
N ASN A 55 -12.99 -8.71 0.33
CA ASN A 55 -11.95 -7.71 0.49
C ASN A 55 -10.53 -8.29 0.65
N PRO A 56 -10.25 -9.27 1.53
CA PRO A 56 -8.90 -9.86 1.63
C PRO A 56 -8.45 -10.56 0.34
N ILE A 57 -9.39 -11.22 -0.36
CA ILE A 57 -9.10 -11.93 -1.60
C ILE A 57 -8.70 -10.92 -2.69
N SER A 58 -9.50 -9.88 -2.86
CA SER A 58 -9.24 -8.81 -3.83
C SER A 58 -7.94 -8.08 -3.51
N THR A 59 -7.69 -7.78 -2.24
CA THR A 59 -6.45 -7.14 -1.78
C THR A 59 -5.22 -7.97 -2.15
N LEU A 60 -5.28 -9.29 -1.97
CA LEU A 60 -4.18 -10.18 -2.35
C LEU A 60 -3.87 -10.09 -3.85
N MET A 61 -4.89 -10.09 -4.71
CA MET A 61 -4.70 -9.95 -6.17
C MET A 61 -4.13 -8.59 -6.54
N ILE A 62 -4.62 -7.52 -5.92
CA ILE A 62 -4.14 -6.15 -6.13
C ILE A 62 -2.67 -6.00 -5.68
N LEU A 63 -2.23 -6.68 -4.63
CA LEU A 63 -0.83 -6.65 -4.18
C LEU A 63 0.16 -7.11 -5.26
N PHE A 64 -0.18 -8.15 -6.02
CA PHE A 64 0.66 -8.61 -7.13
C PHE A 64 0.73 -7.57 -8.25
N LEU A 65 -0.40 -6.95 -8.60
CA LEU A 65 -0.45 -5.87 -9.60
C LEU A 65 0.36 -4.65 -9.13
N ASN A 66 0.19 -4.24 -7.88
CA ASN A 66 0.93 -3.13 -7.28
C ASN A 66 2.44 -3.41 -7.20
N GLY A 67 2.84 -4.64 -6.86
CA GLY A 67 4.23 -5.05 -6.86
C GLY A 67 4.88 -4.86 -8.23
N LEU A 68 4.21 -5.30 -9.30
CA LEU A 68 4.68 -5.12 -10.67
C LEU A 68 4.82 -3.64 -11.04
N CYS A 69 3.80 -2.83 -10.74
CA CYS A 69 3.81 -1.39 -11.00
C CYS A 69 4.93 -0.67 -10.22
N MET A 70 5.14 -1.04 -8.96
CA MET A 70 6.18 -0.48 -8.11
C MET A 70 7.58 -0.82 -8.63
N GLY A 71 7.84 -2.09 -8.97
CA GLY A 71 9.10 -2.50 -9.55
C GLY A 71 9.42 -1.76 -10.85
N ALA A 72 8.42 -1.61 -11.72
CA ALA A 72 8.56 -0.84 -12.95
C ALA A 72 8.83 0.64 -12.70
N SER A 73 8.15 1.26 -11.72
CA SER A 73 8.30 2.69 -11.41
C SER A 73 9.72 3.04 -10.95
N ILE A 74 10.39 2.16 -10.20
CA ILE A 74 11.78 2.34 -9.79
C ILE A 74 12.69 2.39 -11.03
N LEU A 75 12.53 1.43 -11.95
CA LEU A 75 13.31 1.39 -13.20
C LEU A 75 13.04 2.63 -14.06
N MET A 76 11.78 3.04 -14.19
CA MET A 76 11.38 4.25 -14.90
C MET A 76 11.98 5.52 -14.27
N GLY A 77 11.99 5.61 -12.93
CA GLY A 77 12.60 6.72 -12.21
C GLY A 77 14.11 6.82 -12.47
N ILE A 78 14.83 5.70 -12.46
CA ILE A 78 16.26 5.65 -12.78
C ILE A 78 16.50 6.09 -14.23
N GLN A 79 15.73 5.59 -15.19
CA GLN A 79 15.87 5.93 -16.61
C GLN A 79 15.52 7.41 -16.87
N TYR A 80 14.49 7.93 -16.19
CA TYR A 80 14.11 9.34 -16.28
C TYR A 80 15.21 10.26 -15.75
N GLY A 81 15.76 9.93 -14.58
CA GLY A 81 16.89 10.65 -13.98
C GLY A 81 18.15 10.63 -14.86
N ALA A 82 18.42 9.50 -15.51
CA ALA A 82 19.50 9.34 -16.48
C ALA A 82 19.26 10.07 -17.82
N LYS A 83 18.06 10.65 -18.02
CA LYS A 83 17.59 11.23 -19.30
C LYS A 83 17.61 10.23 -20.46
N ASP A 84 17.62 8.94 -20.18
CA ASP A 84 17.52 7.87 -21.18
C ASP A 84 16.04 7.65 -21.56
N TYR A 85 15.50 8.59 -22.28
CA TYR A 85 14.10 8.58 -22.71
C TYR A 85 13.79 7.43 -23.66
N LYS A 86 14.78 6.94 -24.42
CA LYS A 86 14.58 5.80 -25.32
C LYS A 86 14.30 4.52 -24.56
N THR A 87 15.11 4.21 -23.54
CA THR A 87 14.89 3.05 -22.69
C THR A 87 13.65 3.23 -21.82
N LEU A 88 13.38 4.45 -21.31
CA LEU A 88 12.18 4.78 -20.57
C LEU A 88 10.90 4.44 -21.34
N HIS A 89 10.80 4.86 -22.61
CA HIS A 89 9.63 4.56 -23.44
C HIS A 89 9.47 3.06 -23.68
N ARG A 90 10.57 2.34 -23.94
CA ARG A 90 10.54 0.87 -24.06
C ARG A 90 10.10 0.20 -22.76
N GLN A 91 10.55 0.71 -21.61
CA GLN A 91 10.15 0.23 -20.28
C GLN A 91 8.66 0.42 -20.06
N ILE A 92 8.12 1.62 -20.34
CA ILE A 92 6.69 1.95 -20.21
C ILE A 92 5.87 1.02 -21.10
N SER A 93 6.21 0.92 -22.39
CA SER A 93 5.51 0.06 -23.35
C SER A 93 5.55 -1.41 -22.92
N THR A 94 6.73 -1.93 -22.60
CA THR A 94 6.90 -3.33 -22.19
C THR A 94 6.09 -3.64 -20.92
N THR A 95 6.13 -2.76 -19.92
CA THR A 95 5.38 -2.96 -18.68
C THR A 95 3.87 -2.89 -18.91
N MET A 96 3.41 -1.93 -19.71
CA MET A 96 1.99 -1.79 -20.05
C MET A 96 1.47 -3.04 -20.77
N LEU A 97 2.15 -3.47 -21.84
CA LEU A 97 1.73 -4.64 -22.62
C LEU A 97 1.74 -5.93 -21.78
N SER A 98 2.84 -6.17 -21.07
CA SER A 98 2.95 -7.37 -20.22
C SER A 98 1.99 -7.35 -19.05
N GLY A 99 1.73 -6.20 -18.46
CA GLY A 99 0.80 -6.05 -17.36
C GLY A 99 -0.67 -6.20 -17.79
N VAL A 100 -1.04 -5.70 -18.98
CA VAL A 100 -2.37 -5.95 -19.57
C VAL A 100 -2.57 -7.45 -19.82
N VAL A 101 -1.58 -8.12 -20.41
CA VAL A 101 -1.64 -9.58 -20.63
C VAL A 101 -1.72 -10.32 -19.29
N PHE A 102 -0.88 -9.94 -18.32
CA PHE A 102 -0.90 -10.55 -16.99
C PHE A 102 -2.23 -10.31 -16.26
N SER A 103 -2.75 -9.10 -16.26
CA SER A 103 -4.04 -8.80 -15.61
C SER A 103 -5.21 -9.51 -16.28
N PHE A 104 -5.17 -9.69 -17.61
CA PHE A 104 -6.17 -10.49 -18.33
C PHE A 104 -6.17 -11.94 -17.87
N PHE A 105 -5.00 -12.60 -17.83
CA PHE A 105 -4.91 -13.99 -17.37
C PHE A 105 -5.23 -14.13 -15.89
N LEU A 106 -4.84 -13.14 -15.06
CA LEU A 106 -5.20 -13.11 -13.65
C LEU A 106 -6.71 -12.99 -13.47
N THR A 107 -7.36 -12.09 -14.22
CA THR A 107 -8.84 -11.95 -14.23
C THR A 107 -9.51 -13.27 -14.61
N LEU A 108 -9.07 -13.89 -15.71
CA LEU A 108 -9.62 -15.16 -16.16
C LEU A 108 -9.47 -16.24 -15.09
N PHE A 109 -8.27 -16.37 -14.51
CA PHE A 109 -8.01 -17.30 -13.41
C PHE A 109 -8.95 -17.03 -12.23
N CYS A 110 -9.02 -15.78 -11.75
CA CYS A 110 -9.83 -15.42 -10.60
C CYS A 110 -11.33 -15.65 -10.83
N VAL A 111 -11.84 -15.32 -12.02
CA VAL A 111 -13.27 -15.54 -12.35
C VAL A 111 -13.60 -17.03 -12.41
N VAL A 112 -12.72 -17.84 -13.01
CA VAL A 112 -12.92 -19.30 -13.11
C VAL A 112 -12.83 -19.97 -11.73
N PHE A 113 -11.85 -19.58 -10.93
CA PHE A 113 -11.59 -20.16 -9.60
C PHE A 113 -12.31 -19.45 -8.45
N ALA A 114 -13.19 -18.48 -8.72
CA ALA A 114 -13.94 -17.76 -7.67
C ALA A 114 -14.70 -18.74 -6.76
N VAL A 115 -15.45 -19.69 -7.33
CA VAL A 115 -16.22 -20.67 -6.53
C VAL A 115 -15.32 -21.60 -5.72
N PRO A 116 -14.31 -22.28 -6.30
CA PRO A 116 -13.35 -23.06 -5.52
C PRO A 116 -12.68 -22.29 -4.37
N ILE A 117 -12.32 -21.01 -4.59
CA ILE A 117 -11.73 -20.17 -3.54
C ILE A 117 -12.72 -19.95 -2.40
N LEU A 118 -13.99 -19.64 -2.70
CA LEU A 118 -15.02 -19.43 -1.69
C LEU A 118 -15.33 -20.70 -0.89
N HIS A 119 -15.34 -21.87 -1.55
CA HIS A 119 -15.48 -23.16 -0.85
C HIS A 119 -14.29 -23.46 0.05
N LEU A 120 -13.05 -23.16 -0.38
CA LEU A 120 -11.86 -23.31 0.46
C LEU A 120 -11.92 -22.43 1.70
N LEU A 121 -12.54 -21.26 1.60
CA LEU A 121 -12.76 -20.33 2.72
C LEU A 121 -13.98 -20.69 3.56
N GLN A 122 -14.67 -21.80 3.26
CA GLN A 122 -15.86 -22.28 3.99
C GLN A 122 -16.96 -21.22 4.11
N VAL A 123 -17.20 -20.49 3.03
CA VAL A 123 -18.25 -19.45 2.98
C VAL A 123 -19.62 -20.10 3.15
N ASP A 124 -20.46 -19.56 4.03
CA ASP A 124 -21.79 -20.05 4.29
C ASP A 124 -22.66 -20.09 3.04
N ALA A 125 -23.46 -21.15 2.87
CA ALA A 125 -24.31 -21.35 1.71
C ALA A 125 -25.34 -20.23 1.51
N SER A 126 -25.78 -19.57 2.59
CA SER A 126 -26.76 -18.47 2.55
C SER A 126 -26.24 -17.22 1.83
N ILE A 127 -24.94 -16.96 1.91
CA ILE A 127 -24.30 -15.77 1.30
C ILE A 127 -23.41 -16.12 0.11
N MET A 128 -23.27 -17.41 -0.22
CA MET A 128 -22.35 -17.89 -1.27
C MET A 128 -22.63 -17.24 -2.62
N GLU A 129 -23.89 -17.15 -3.03
CA GLU A 129 -24.24 -16.59 -4.34
C GLU A 129 -23.97 -15.10 -4.43
N ILE A 130 -24.29 -14.34 -3.36
CA ILE A 130 -24.01 -12.90 -3.26
C ILE A 130 -22.51 -12.66 -3.33
N THR A 131 -21.72 -13.41 -2.54
CA THR A 131 -20.27 -13.33 -2.50
C THR A 131 -19.63 -13.67 -3.84
N ARG A 132 -20.13 -14.71 -4.52
CA ARG A 132 -19.67 -15.14 -5.85
C ARG A 132 -19.88 -14.06 -6.91
N GLN A 133 -21.07 -13.48 -6.96
CA GLN A 133 -21.40 -12.45 -7.95
C GLN A 133 -20.57 -11.20 -7.74
N TYR A 134 -20.50 -10.71 -6.49
CA TYR A 134 -19.70 -9.55 -6.12
C TYR A 134 -18.22 -9.75 -6.49
N LEU A 135 -17.65 -10.88 -6.09
CA LEU A 135 -16.23 -11.18 -6.33
C LEU A 135 -15.90 -11.25 -7.83
N ARG A 136 -16.79 -11.87 -8.64
CA ARG A 136 -16.61 -11.92 -10.08
C ARG A 136 -16.63 -10.56 -10.74
N ILE A 137 -17.52 -9.65 -10.30
CA ILE A 137 -17.56 -8.30 -10.84
C ILE A 137 -16.26 -7.55 -10.50
N ILE A 138 -15.80 -7.62 -9.25
CA ILE A 138 -14.53 -7.00 -8.84
C ILE A 138 -13.35 -7.58 -9.65
N PHE A 139 -13.31 -8.88 -9.86
CA PHE A 139 -12.25 -9.50 -10.66
C PHE A 139 -12.24 -9.05 -12.13
N LEU A 140 -13.40 -8.81 -12.74
CA LEU A 140 -13.49 -8.20 -14.06
C LEU A 140 -12.91 -6.78 -14.10
N GLY A 141 -12.89 -6.10 -12.97
CA GLY A 141 -12.27 -4.77 -12.80
C GLY A 141 -10.75 -4.78 -12.70
N LEU A 142 -10.09 -5.92 -12.42
CA LEU A 142 -8.63 -5.98 -12.16
C LEU A 142 -7.77 -5.36 -13.27
N MET A 143 -8.23 -5.39 -14.51
CA MET A 143 -7.55 -4.74 -15.63
C MET A 143 -7.52 -3.22 -15.46
N PHE A 144 -8.62 -2.60 -15.05
CA PHE A 144 -8.69 -1.16 -14.81
C PHE A 144 -7.89 -0.77 -13.57
N THR A 145 -7.94 -1.58 -12.51
CA THR A 145 -7.09 -1.46 -11.33
C THR A 145 -5.60 -1.48 -11.70
N PHE A 146 -5.19 -2.43 -12.56
CA PHE A 146 -3.81 -2.47 -13.07
C PHE A 146 -3.45 -1.20 -13.82
N LEU A 147 -4.26 -0.79 -14.81
CA LEU A 147 -3.98 0.36 -15.66
C LEU A 147 -3.89 1.66 -14.85
N TYR A 148 -4.82 1.87 -13.89
CA TYR A 148 -4.75 3.02 -13.00
C TYR A 148 -3.46 3.00 -12.16
N ASN A 149 -3.13 1.88 -11.52
CA ASN A 149 -1.91 1.75 -10.72
C ASN A 149 -0.64 1.93 -11.56
N PHE A 150 -0.64 1.41 -12.79
CA PHE A 150 0.46 1.58 -13.74
C PHE A 150 0.68 3.06 -14.11
N PHE A 151 -0.38 3.76 -14.53
CA PHE A 151 -0.28 5.17 -14.89
C PHE A 151 0.10 6.04 -13.68
N SER A 152 -0.51 5.80 -12.53
CA SER A 152 -0.20 6.50 -11.28
C SER A 152 1.26 6.30 -10.87
N SER A 153 1.75 5.07 -10.92
CA SER A 153 3.14 4.73 -10.59
C SER A 153 4.13 5.33 -11.59
N THR A 154 3.76 5.36 -12.87
CA THR A 154 4.57 6.00 -13.92
C THR A 154 4.65 7.52 -13.71
N LEU A 155 3.53 8.18 -13.43
CA LEU A 155 3.52 9.63 -13.13
C LEU A 155 4.38 9.94 -11.90
N ARG A 156 4.26 9.14 -10.84
CA ARG A 156 5.09 9.27 -9.64
C ARG A 156 6.58 9.08 -9.94
N ALA A 157 6.94 8.12 -10.78
CA ALA A 157 8.33 7.91 -11.19
C ALA A 157 8.91 9.12 -11.93
N LEU A 158 8.06 9.89 -12.64
CA LEU A 158 8.42 11.11 -13.35
C LEU A 158 8.26 12.39 -12.48
N GLY A 159 8.04 12.25 -11.17
CA GLY A 159 7.97 13.37 -10.23
C GLY A 159 6.60 14.03 -10.10
N ASP A 160 5.52 13.43 -10.61
CA ASP A 160 4.16 13.93 -10.49
C ASP A 160 3.34 13.06 -9.51
N SER A 161 3.27 13.48 -8.25
CA SER A 161 2.43 12.84 -7.22
C SER A 161 1.04 13.46 -7.10
N ALA A 162 0.83 14.68 -7.62
CA ALA A 162 -0.41 15.41 -7.47
C ALA A 162 -1.49 14.94 -8.45
N SER A 163 -1.13 14.67 -9.71
CA SER A 163 -2.11 14.25 -10.71
C SER A 163 -2.81 12.94 -10.36
N PRO A 164 -2.13 11.87 -9.88
CA PRO A 164 -2.79 10.67 -9.38
C PRO A 164 -3.78 10.94 -8.24
N LEU A 165 -3.49 11.89 -7.33
CA LEU A 165 -4.41 12.28 -6.27
C LEU A 165 -5.72 12.86 -6.84
N TYR A 166 -5.64 13.78 -7.80
CA TYR A 166 -6.85 14.36 -8.40
C TYR A 166 -7.72 13.29 -9.07
N PHE A 167 -7.11 12.32 -9.77
CA PHE A 167 -7.85 11.22 -10.38
C PHE A 167 -8.51 10.34 -9.33
N LEU A 168 -7.81 10.07 -8.23
CA LEU A 168 -8.35 9.29 -7.13
C LEU A 168 -9.55 9.99 -6.46
N ILE A 169 -9.46 11.31 -6.21
CA ILE A 169 -10.57 12.09 -5.65
C ILE A 169 -11.79 12.02 -6.58
N ILE A 170 -11.60 12.24 -7.88
CA ILE A 170 -12.67 12.16 -8.86
C ILE A 170 -13.28 10.76 -8.87
N SER A 171 -12.44 9.71 -8.87
CA SER A 171 -12.89 8.32 -8.82
C SER A 171 -13.71 8.03 -7.55
N ALA A 172 -13.24 8.48 -6.39
CA ALA A 172 -13.91 8.27 -5.12
C ALA A 172 -15.30 8.96 -5.09
N VAL A 173 -15.39 10.19 -5.60
CA VAL A 173 -16.66 10.91 -5.71
C VAL A 173 -17.62 10.18 -6.66
N LEU A 174 -17.13 9.76 -7.83
CA LEU A 174 -17.94 9.00 -8.80
C LEU A 174 -18.40 7.65 -8.23
N ASN A 175 -17.52 6.98 -7.45
CA ASN A 175 -17.87 5.71 -6.80
C ASN A 175 -19.00 5.92 -5.78
N ILE A 176 -18.90 6.90 -4.87
CA ILE A 176 -19.93 7.18 -3.88
C ILE A 176 -21.30 7.49 -4.55
N PHE A 177 -21.30 8.36 -5.56
CA PHE A 177 -22.53 8.64 -6.31
C PHE A 177 -23.05 7.43 -7.07
N GLY A 178 -22.16 6.63 -7.66
CA GLY A 178 -22.50 5.39 -8.33
C GLY A 178 -23.09 4.37 -7.37
N ASP A 179 -22.50 4.18 -6.19
CA ASP A 179 -23.02 3.27 -5.17
C ASP A 179 -24.45 3.64 -4.78
N LEU A 180 -24.68 4.92 -4.46
CA LEU A 180 -26.03 5.39 -4.13
C LEU A 180 -27.01 5.18 -5.30
N PHE A 181 -26.59 5.46 -6.53
CA PHE A 181 -27.42 5.27 -7.71
C PHE A 181 -27.74 3.79 -7.96
N PHE A 182 -26.72 2.90 -7.98
CA PHE A 182 -26.95 1.49 -8.26
C PHE A 182 -27.69 0.78 -7.12
N VAL A 183 -27.43 1.15 -5.86
CA VAL A 183 -28.05 0.52 -4.70
C VAL A 183 -29.46 1.06 -4.47
N ILE A 184 -29.66 2.37 -4.47
CA ILE A 184 -30.94 2.97 -4.07
C ILE A 184 -31.90 3.06 -5.27
N VAL A 185 -31.42 3.56 -6.43
CA VAL A 185 -32.29 3.79 -7.60
C VAL A 185 -32.50 2.50 -8.37
N LEU A 186 -31.44 1.76 -8.69
CA LEU A 186 -31.51 0.51 -9.48
C LEU A 186 -31.75 -0.74 -8.62
N LYS A 187 -31.64 -0.65 -7.30
CA LYS A 187 -31.85 -1.75 -6.35
C LYS A 187 -30.98 -2.99 -6.66
N ALA A 188 -29.76 -2.77 -7.18
CA ALA A 188 -28.85 -3.81 -7.61
C ALA A 188 -28.11 -4.50 -6.46
N GLY A 189 -28.41 -4.15 -5.21
CA GLY A 189 -27.79 -4.75 -4.01
C GLY A 189 -26.27 -4.54 -3.99
N SER A 190 -25.52 -5.50 -3.42
CA SER A 190 -24.06 -5.46 -3.35
C SER A 190 -23.39 -5.48 -4.73
N ASN A 191 -24.03 -6.10 -5.73
CA ASN A 191 -23.53 -6.08 -7.10
C ASN A 191 -23.48 -4.64 -7.66
N GLY A 192 -24.39 -3.76 -7.21
CA GLY A 192 -24.39 -2.35 -7.57
C GLY A 192 -23.13 -1.65 -7.12
N CYS A 193 -22.68 -1.87 -5.88
CA CYS A 193 -21.42 -1.31 -5.39
C CYS A 193 -20.20 -1.88 -6.17
N ALA A 194 -20.17 -3.18 -6.45
CA ALA A 194 -19.09 -3.76 -7.25
C ALA A 194 -19.03 -3.14 -8.65
N ILE A 195 -20.16 -2.95 -9.32
CA ILE A 195 -20.24 -2.31 -10.64
C ILE A 195 -19.78 -0.85 -10.56
N SER A 196 -20.23 -0.11 -9.55
CA SER A 196 -19.82 1.27 -9.31
C SER A 196 -18.31 1.39 -9.14
N THR A 197 -17.70 0.53 -8.32
CA THR A 197 -16.25 0.49 -8.10
C THR A 197 -15.52 0.26 -9.42
N VAL A 198 -15.89 -0.75 -10.20
CA VAL A 198 -15.25 -1.06 -11.49
C VAL A 198 -15.41 0.08 -12.50
N LEU A 199 -16.59 0.69 -12.59
CA LEU A 199 -16.84 1.83 -13.47
C LEU A 199 -16.04 3.06 -13.07
N SER A 200 -15.93 3.35 -11.76
CA SER A 200 -15.15 4.47 -11.24
C SER A 200 -13.66 4.29 -11.53
N GLU A 201 -13.14 3.08 -11.39
CA GLU A 201 -11.75 2.75 -11.77
C GLU A 201 -11.53 2.87 -13.28
N ALA A 202 -12.48 2.42 -14.10
CA ALA A 202 -12.40 2.55 -15.56
C ALA A 202 -12.40 4.03 -15.98
N LEU A 203 -13.26 4.86 -15.39
CA LEU A 203 -13.29 6.31 -15.64
C LEU A 203 -12.01 6.99 -15.16
N CYS A 204 -11.50 6.60 -14.01
CA CYS A 204 -10.22 7.09 -13.48
C CYS A 204 -9.06 6.78 -14.45
N CYS A 205 -9.03 5.56 -14.99
CA CYS A 205 -8.06 5.15 -16.01
C CYS A 205 -8.19 6.01 -17.28
N LEU A 206 -9.41 6.26 -17.75
CA LEU A 206 -9.67 7.11 -18.91
C LEU A 206 -9.17 8.54 -18.68
N PHE A 207 -9.44 9.13 -17.50
CA PHE A 207 -8.94 10.45 -17.15
C PHE A 207 -7.40 10.50 -17.09
N CYS A 208 -6.75 9.46 -16.56
CA CYS A 208 -5.30 9.33 -16.59
C CYS A 208 -4.76 9.34 -18.04
N ILE A 209 -5.37 8.57 -18.94
CA ILE A 209 -4.97 8.51 -20.36
C ILE A 209 -5.14 9.88 -21.02
N ILE A 210 -6.29 10.54 -20.85
CA ILE A 210 -6.56 11.86 -21.42
C ILE A 210 -5.54 12.88 -20.90
N TYR A 211 -5.26 12.88 -19.60
CA TYR A 211 -4.26 13.77 -19.01
C TYR A 211 -2.87 13.53 -19.59
N ILE A 212 -2.44 12.28 -19.65
CA ILE A 212 -1.13 11.90 -20.19
C ILE A 212 -1.01 12.37 -21.64
N GLN A 213 -2.02 12.14 -22.48
CA GLN A 213 -2.03 12.54 -23.86
C GLN A 213 -1.94 14.06 -24.04
N LYS A 214 -2.59 14.84 -23.16
CA LYS A 214 -2.63 16.31 -23.27
C LYS A 214 -1.46 17.00 -22.58
N LYS A 215 -1.06 16.54 -21.39
CA LYS A 215 -0.17 17.27 -20.47
C LYS A 215 1.21 16.67 -20.28
N VAL A 216 1.43 15.40 -20.66
CA VAL A 216 2.70 14.71 -20.42
C VAL A 216 3.26 14.16 -21.73
N PRO A 217 3.92 15.02 -22.55
CA PRO A 217 4.39 14.64 -23.90
C PRO A 217 5.28 13.39 -23.91
N ILE A 218 6.11 13.22 -22.86
CA ILE A 218 7.02 12.09 -22.73
C ILE A 218 6.31 10.75 -22.55
N LEU A 219 5.04 10.76 -22.13
CA LEU A 219 4.23 9.55 -21.92
C LEU A 219 3.16 9.35 -23.01
N ARG A 220 3.11 10.21 -24.03
CA ARG A 220 2.09 10.09 -25.07
C ARG A 220 2.16 8.73 -25.73
N LEU A 221 1.07 7.98 -25.61
CA LEU A 221 0.91 6.68 -26.24
C LEU A 221 0.73 6.87 -27.77
N GLY A 222 1.53 6.19 -28.54
CA GLY A 222 1.44 6.19 -30.00
C GLY A 222 1.93 4.86 -30.57
N LYS A 223 1.56 4.54 -31.82
CA LYS A 223 1.92 3.28 -32.46
C LYS A 223 3.43 2.99 -32.45
N LYS A 224 4.28 4.02 -32.50
CA LYS A 224 5.74 3.91 -32.43
C LYS A 224 6.27 3.42 -31.08
N TRP A 225 5.44 3.44 -30.03
CA TRP A 225 5.82 3.09 -28.66
C TRP A 225 5.38 1.70 -28.24
N LEU A 226 4.60 0.97 -29.07
CA LEU A 226 4.21 -0.41 -28.78
C LEU A 226 5.39 -1.35 -29.08
N VAL A 227 6.40 -1.28 -28.23
CA VAL A 227 7.62 -2.08 -28.34
C VAL A 227 7.72 -2.98 -27.10
N PHE A 228 7.91 -4.27 -27.33
CA PHE A 228 8.16 -5.26 -26.31
C PHE A 228 9.66 -5.57 -26.22
N ASP A 229 10.22 -5.48 -25.01
CA ASP A 229 11.62 -5.80 -24.72
C ASP A 229 11.70 -6.81 -23.58
N SER A 230 12.08 -8.05 -23.92
CA SER A 230 12.14 -9.16 -22.96
C SER A 230 13.18 -8.96 -21.85
N ARG A 231 14.25 -8.22 -22.11
CA ARG A 231 15.30 -7.91 -21.11
C ARG A 231 14.76 -6.94 -20.05
N LEU A 232 14.00 -5.93 -20.51
CA LEU A 232 13.34 -4.98 -19.60
C LEU A 232 12.23 -5.69 -18.80
N LEU A 233 11.46 -6.56 -19.45
CA LEU A 233 10.45 -7.37 -18.77
C LEU A 233 11.07 -8.22 -17.65
N LYS A 234 12.17 -8.92 -17.93
CA LYS A 234 12.85 -9.75 -16.91
C LYS A 234 13.27 -8.92 -15.70
N LYS A 235 13.80 -7.71 -15.91
CA LYS A 235 14.13 -6.78 -14.82
C LYS A 235 12.88 -6.33 -14.08
N THR A 236 11.82 -5.96 -14.80
CA THR A 236 10.55 -5.53 -14.19
C THR A 236 9.94 -6.62 -13.34
N ILE A 237 9.93 -7.87 -13.82
CA ILE A 237 9.43 -9.02 -13.05
C ILE A 237 10.28 -9.24 -11.79
N ALA A 238 11.61 -9.17 -11.89
CA ALA A 238 12.49 -9.35 -10.73
C ALA A 238 12.25 -8.29 -9.65
N TYR A 239 12.11 -7.01 -10.05
CA TYR A 239 11.80 -5.91 -9.13
C TYR A 239 10.36 -5.99 -8.59
N GLY A 240 9.40 -6.27 -9.47
CA GLY A 240 7.98 -6.42 -9.11
C GLY A 240 7.75 -7.58 -8.16
N TRP A 241 8.37 -8.74 -8.42
CA TRP A 241 8.29 -9.89 -7.56
C TRP A 241 8.84 -9.61 -6.16
N ALA A 242 10.03 -8.99 -6.07
CA ALA A 242 10.60 -8.65 -4.78
C ALA A 242 9.69 -7.69 -3.99
N SER A 243 9.09 -6.69 -4.66
CA SER A 243 8.15 -5.76 -4.03
C SER A 243 6.83 -6.45 -3.62
N ALA A 244 6.30 -7.34 -4.44
CA ALA A 244 5.09 -8.11 -4.13
C ALA A 244 5.33 -9.06 -2.94
N MET A 245 6.46 -9.78 -2.94
CA MET A 245 6.82 -10.69 -1.85
C MET A 245 7.08 -9.95 -0.54
N GLN A 246 7.65 -8.74 -0.59
CA GLN A 246 7.79 -7.91 0.60
C GLN A 246 6.43 -7.60 1.22
N GLN A 247 5.45 -7.15 0.42
CA GLN A 247 4.11 -6.83 0.90
C GLN A 247 3.36 -8.10 1.38
N ALA A 248 3.48 -9.21 0.64
CA ALA A 248 2.89 -10.48 1.05
C ALA A 248 3.44 -10.95 2.40
N THR A 249 4.76 -10.82 2.63
CA THR A 249 5.39 -11.15 3.92
C THR A 249 4.79 -10.34 5.06
N VAL A 250 4.58 -9.04 4.86
CA VAL A 250 3.97 -8.17 5.88
C VAL A 250 2.53 -8.62 6.17
N GLN A 251 1.74 -8.94 5.14
CA GLN A 251 0.37 -9.40 5.34
C GLN A 251 0.29 -10.76 6.03
N MET A 252 1.16 -11.70 5.67
CA MET A 252 1.24 -13.00 6.35
C MET A 252 1.61 -12.83 7.83
N GLY A 253 2.56 -11.94 8.14
CA GLY A 253 2.92 -11.61 9.51
C GLY A 253 1.75 -11.02 10.31
N LYS A 254 0.99 -10.08 9.71
CA LYS A 254 -0.24 -9.53 10.33
C LYS A 254 -1.27 -10.62 10.63
N ILE A 255 -1.50 -11.56 9.70
CA ILE A 255 -2.43 -12.68 9.87
C ILE A 255 -1.96 -13.60 11.01
N ALA A 256 -0.67 -13.93 11.07
CA ALA A 256 -0.11 -14.77 12.14
C ALA A 256 -0.25 -14.11 13.53
N ILE A 257 0.03 -12.81 13.64
CA ILE A 257 -0.21 -12.07 14.89
C ILE A 257 -1.70 -12.04 15.24
N GLN A 258 -2.59 -11.81 14.27
CA GLN A 258 -4.04 -11.84 14.53
C GLN A 258 -4.51 -13.21 15.06
N ALA A 259 -3.96 -14.30 14.51
CA ALA A 259 -4.28 -15.65 15.02
C ALA A 259 -3.87 -15.84 16.49
N LEU A 260 -2.70 -15.31 16.89
CA LEU A 260 -2.25 -15.33 18.29
C LEU A 260 -3.15 -14.45 19.16
N VAL A 261 -3.51 -13.25 18.71
CA VAL A 261 -4.39 -12.33 19.44
C VAL A 261 -5.77 -12.96 19.71
N ASN A 262 -6.30 -13.70 18.75
CA ASN A 262 -7.59 -14.37 18.90
C ASN A 262 -7.61 -15.41 20.04
N THR A 263 -6.44 -15.91 20.49
CA THR A 263 -6.34 -16.81 21.66
C THR A 263 -6.36 -16.07 23.01
N MET A 264 -6.22 -14.73 23.00
CA MET A 264 -6.11 -13.91 24.22
C MET A 264 -7.47 -13.45 24.79
N GLY A 265 -8.56 -13.79 24.13
CA GLY A 265 -9.93 -13.41 24.54
C GLY A 265 -10.50 -12.25 23.71
N VAL A 266 -11.82 -12.09 23.85
CA VAL A 266 -12.60 -11.18 22.99
C VAL A 266 -12.25 -9.71 23.23
N SER A 267 -12.10 -9.29 24.49
CA SER A 267 -11.79 -7.90 24.85
C SER A 267 -10.42 -7.46 24.32
N VAL A 268 -9.41 -8.34 24.42
CA VAL A 268 -8.04 -8.08 23.88
C VAL A 268 -8.07 -8.05 22.36
N ALA A 269 -8.78 -8.97 21.71
CA ALA A 269 -8.90 -9.00 20.25
C ALA A 269 -9.63 -7.75 19.74
N ALA A 270 -10.66 -7.29 20.43
CA ALA A 270 -11.36 -6.04 20.09
C ALA A 270 -10.44 -4.81 20.26
N ALA A 271 -9.69 -4.72 21.36
CA ALA A 271 -8.72 -3.66 21.60
C ALA A 271 -7.65 -3.63 20.50
N PHE A 272 -7.08 -4.79 20.14
CA PHE A 272 -6.10 -4.92 19.07
C PHE A 272 -6.68 -4.48 17.72
N ALA A 273 -7.93 -4.83 17.41
CA ALA A 273 -8.57 -4.40 16.17
C ALA A 273 -8.71 -2.88 16.08
N VAL A 274 -9.07 -2.21 17.18
CA VAL A 274 -9.17 -0.75 17.25
C VAL A 274 -7.77 -0.12 17.10
N VAL A 275 -6.77 -0.63 17.83
CA VAL A 275 -5.40 -0.11 17.73
C VAL A 275 -4.84 -0.27 16.31
N ASN A 276 -5.10 -1.39 15.65
CA ASN A 276 -4.69 -1.54 14.24
C ASN A 276 -5.30 -0.46 13.32
N ARG A 277 -6.52 0.01 13.59
CA ARG A 277 -7.10 1.13 12.83
C ARG A 277 -6.34 2.42 13.11
N ILE A 278 -5.97 2.70 14.35
CA ILE A 278 -5.16 3.85 14.72
C ILE A 278 -3.77 3.75 14.07
N ASP A 279 -3.14 2.58 14.11
CA ASP A 279 -1.85 2.30 13.47
C ASP A 279 -1.89 2.50 11.95
N ASP A 280 -2.97 2.11 11.27
CA ASP A 280 -3.11 2.33 9.83
C ASP A 280 -3.06 3.84 9.49
N PHE A 281 -3.69 4.70 10.32
CA PHE A 281 -3.60 6.15 10.16
C PHE A 281 -2.23 6.71 10.55
N ALA A 282 -1.59 6.16 11.56
CA ALA A 282 -0.29 6.58 12.05
C ALA A 282 0.85 6.21 11.08
N ILE A 283 0.87 4.98 10.57
CA ILE A 283 1.98 4.44 9.77
C ILE A 283 1.83 4.77 8.27
N THR A 284 0.62 4.98 7.77
CA THR A 284 0.39 5.30 6.35
C THR A 284 1.19 6.53 5.87
N PRO A 285 1.26 7.66 6.57
CA PRO A 285 2.09 8.79 6.15
C PRO A 285 3.58 8.47 6.12
N GLU A 286 4.12 7.68 7.08
CA GLU A 286 5.52 7.22 7.04
C GLU A 286 5.81 6.42 5.77
N GLN A 287 4.94 5.47 5.42
CA GLN A 287 5.09 4.71 4.19
C GLN A 287 5.08 5.62 2.94
N ASN A 288 4.30 6.68 2.95
CA ASN A 288 4.25 7.64 1.84
C ASN A 288 5.50 8.52 1.77
N ILE A 289 6.10 8.90 2.91
CA ILE A 289 7.41 9.55 2.94
C ILE A 289 8.45 8.60 2.31
N ALA A 290 8.47 7.33 2.70
CA ALA A 290 9.36 6.33 2.12
C ALA A 290 9.14 6.15 0.59
N HIS A 291 7.89 6.22 0.10
CA HIS A 291 7.60 6.20 -1.34
C HIS A 291 8.11 7.45 -2.05
N ALA A 292 7.98 8.63 -1.44
CA ALA A 292 8.56 9.87 -1.96
C ALA A 292 10.08 9.80 -2.03
N MET A 293 10.72 9.27 -0.98
CA MET A 293 12.16 9.00 -0.96
C MET A 293 12.56 8.02 -2.07
N THR A 294 11.78 6.96 -2.29
CA THR A 294 12.04 5.99 -3.38
C THR A 294 12.12 6.68 -4.74
N ALA A 295 11.17 7.56 -5.06
CA ALA A 295 11.15 8.29 -6.32
C ALA A 295 12.35 9.27 -6.44
N LEU A 296 12.64 10.01 -5.35
CA LEU A 296 13.78 10.92 -5.29
C LEU A 296 15.11 10.18 -5.51
N MET A 297 15.31 9.05 -4.79
CA MET A 297 16.53 8.25 -4.89
C MET A 297 16.69 7.65 -6.30
N ALA A 298 15.61 7.12 -6.88
CA ALA A 298 15.64 6.51 -8.20
C ALA A 298 16.09 7.51 -9.27
N GLN A 299 15.51 8.72 -9.28
CA GLN A 299 15.90 9.76 -10.25
C GLN A 299 17.34 10.23 -10.02
N ASN A 300 17.76 10.49 -8.77
CA ASN A 300 19.12 10.94 -8.47
C ASN A 300 20.17 9.86 -8.75
N LYS A 301 19.84 8.57 -8.52
CA LYS A 301 20.69 7.45 -8.94
C LYS A 301 20.88 7.44 -10.45
N GLY A 302 19.80 7.58 -11.22
CA GLY A 302 19.87 7.66 -12.68
C GLY A 302 20.72 8.82 -13.17
N ALA A 303 20.64 9.97 -12.50
CA ALA A 303 21.41 11.16 -12.80
C ALA A 303 22.88 11.10 -12.30
N GLY A 304 23.28 10.05 -11.58
CA GLY A 304 24.63 9.93 -11.00
C GLY A 304 24.91 10.90 -9.84
N LYS A 305 23.87 11.48 -9.22
CA LYS A 305 24.00 12.52 -8.18
C LYS A 305 24.07 11.92 -6.78
N ASN A 306 25.18 11.29 -6.42
CA ASN A 306 25.36 10.60 -5.14
C ASN A 306 25.22 11.52 -3.94
N ASP A 307 25.74 12.75 -4.01
CA ASP A 307 25.62 13.71 -2.89
C ASP A 307 24.16 14.09 -2.62
N ARG A 308 23.37 14.25 -3.69
CA ARG A 308 21.93 14.49 -3.52
C ARG A 308 21.18 13.27 -2.96
N MET A 309 21.62 12.06 -3.26
CA MET A 309 21.04 10.87 -2.60
C MET A 309 21.33 10.86 -1.10
N ARG A 310 22.54 11.26 -0.68
CA ARG A 310 22.90 11.37 0.74
C ARG A 310 22.10 12.45 1.45
N GLU A 311 22.02 13.65 0.85
CA GLU A 311 21.20 14.75 1.38
C GLU A 311 19.72 14.35 1.42
N GLY A 312 19.22 13.70 0.37
CA GLY A 312 17.84 13.20 0.30
C GLY A 312 17.51 12.19 1.39
N PHE A 313 18.45 11.29 1.68
CA PHE A 313 18.29 10.35 2.79
C PHE A 313 18.23 11.08 4.14
N ARG A 314 19.11 12.06 4.36
CA ARG A 314 19.07 12.86 5.61
C ARG A 314 17.77 13.63 5.75
N CYS A 315 17.31 14.31 4.70
CA CYS A 315 16.04 15.03 4.70
C CYS A 315 14.85 14.10 4.93
N GLY A 316 14.83 12.95 4.28
CA GLY A 316 13.79 11.94 4.46
C GLY A 316 13.78 11.37 5.87
N MET A 317 14.95 11.03 6.43
CA MET A 317 15.10 10.57 7.80
C MET A 317 14.60 11.61 8.83
N ILE A 318 14.94 12.89 8.63
CA ILE A 318 14.45 13.98 9.50
C ILE A 318 12.92 14.06 9.42
N LEU A 319 12.34 14.00 8.22
CA LEU A 319 10.91 14.08 8.02
C LEU A 319 10.18 12.89 8.69
N GLU A 320 10.71 11.68 8.54
CA GLU A 320 10.18 10.47 9.18
C GLU A 320 10.24 10.56 10.70
N ILE A 321 11.41 10.94 11.27
CA ILE A 321 11.57 11.04 12.72
C ILE A 321 10.67 12.14 13.30
N VAL A 322 10.58 13.31 12.66
CA VAL A 322 9.70 14.40 13.12
C VAL A 322 8.24 13.96 13.10
N TYR A 323 7.82 13.26 12.04
CA TYR A 323 6.47 12.73 11.94
C TYR A 323 6.22 11.63 13.00
N GLY A 324 7.11 10.65 13.13
CA GLY A 324 6.99 9.57 14.13
C GLY A 324 6.98 10.12 15.57
N ALA A 325 7.79 11.15 15.86
CA ALA A 325 7.76 11.84 17.15
C ALA A 325 6.43 12.57 17.40
N ALA A 326 5.84 13.19 16.37
CA ALA A 326 4.52 13.82 16.49
C ALA A 326 3.42 12.79 16.78
N VAL A 327 3.43 11.66 16.04
CA VAL A 327 2.50 10.54 16.28
C VAL A 327 2.68 9.95 17.69
N MET A 328 3.94 9.76 18.12
CA MET A 328 4.25 9.32 19.48
C MET A 328 3.58 10.23 20.52
N VAL A 329 3.74 11.54 20.41
CA VAL A 329 3.15 12.51 21.36
C VAL A 329 1.62 12.43 21.32
N ILE A 330 1.02 12.38 20.13
CA ILE A 330 -0.45 12.28 19.96
C ILE A 330 -0.97 11.01 20.64
N CYS A 331 -0.38 9.85 20.35
CA CYS A 331 -0.81 8.59 20.94
C CYS A 331 -0.54 8.50 22.44
N GLN A 332 0.51 9.16 22.97
CA GLN A 332 0.76 9.21 24.40
C GLN A 332 -0.25 10.10 25.14
N VAL A 333 -0.61 11.24 24.58
CA VAL A 333 -1.49 12.22 25.23
C VAL A 333 -2.96 11.85 25.09
N PHE A 334 -3.36 11.34 23.93
CA PHE A 334 -4.77 11.13 23.57
C PHE A 334 -5.14 9.64 23.42
N ALA A 335 -4.41 8.70 24.06
CA ALA A 335 -4.66 7.27 23.93
C ALA A 335 -6.11 6.88 24.25
N GLY A 336 -6.67 7.41 25.35
CA GLY A 336 -8.04 7.13 25.78
C GLY A 336 -9.08 7.68 24.80
N GLU A 337 -8.92 8.92 24.38
CA GLU A 337 -9.80 9.57 23.42
C GLU A 337 -9.76 8.89 22.06
N LEU A 338 -8.57 8.50 21.58
CA LEU A 338 -8.41 7.76 20.33
C LEU A 338 -9.13 6.40 20.37
N MET A 339 -9.03 5.67 21.49
CA MET A 339 -9.78 4.42 21.66
C MET A 339 -11.29 4.66 21.74
N ALA A 340 -11.72 5.70 22.48
CA ALA A 340 -13.14 6.04 22.66
C ALA A 340 -13.83 6.50 21.37
N LEU A 341 -13.09 6.91 20.34
CA LEU A 341 -13.65 7.18 19.00
C LEU A 341 -14.24 5.94 18.33
N PHE A 342 -13.74 4.75 18.67
CA PHE A 342 -14.10 3.50 18.01
C PHE A 342 -14.95 2.57 18.87
N VAL A 343 -14.79 2.62 20.22
CA VAL A 343 -15.44 1.69 21.14
C VAL A 343 -15.83 2.40 22.43
N LYS A 344 -16.93 1.92 23.07
CA LYS A 344 -17.44 2.47 24.33
C LYS A 344 -17.18 1.57 25.53
N ASP A 345 -16.73 0.34 25.30
CA ASP A 345 -16.47 -0.64 26.35
C ASP A 345 -15.19 -0.27 27.10
N GLU A 346 -15.30 -0.07 28.42
CA GLU A 346 -14.20 0.41 29.27
C GLU A 346 -13.06 -0.61 29.37
N GLU A 347 -13.36 -1.92 29.34
CA GLU A 347 -12.33 -2.97 29.38
C GLU A 347 -11.50 -2.95 28.09
N VAL A 348 -12.17 -2.84 26.94
CA VAL A 348 -11.53 -2.73 25.63
C VAL A 348 -10.69 -1.45 25.53
N ILE A 349 -11.20 -0.33 26.02
CA ILE A 349 -10.45 0.94 26.07
C ILE A 349 -9.22 0.77 26.97
N GLY A 350 -9.35 0.16 28.15
CA GLY A 350 -8.25 -0.08 29.07
C GLY A 350 -7.11 -0.88 28.42
N HIS A 351 -7.42 -2.00 27.77
CA HIS A 351 -6.43 -2.79 27.03
C HIS A 351 -5.80 -1.99 25.88
N GLY A 352 -6.59 -1.24 25.12
CA GLY A 352 -6.11 -0.43 24.00
C GLY A 352 -5.19 0.71 24.44
N VAL A 353 -5.48 1.37 25.57
CA VAL A 353 -4.64 2.44 26.14
C VAL A 353 -3.27 1.88 26.57
N ILE A 354 -3.24 0.73 27.24
CA ILE A 354 -1.98 0.07 27.61
C ILE A 354 -1.14 -0.21 26.36
N TYR A 355 -1.79 -0.79 25.32
CA TYR A 355 -1.12 -1.08 24.06
C TYR A 355 -0.58 0.19 23.40
N LEU A 356 -1.42 1.25 23.27
CA LEU A 356 -1.05 2.51 22.62
C LEU A 356 0.10 3.20 23.34
N HIS A 357 0.10 3.25 24.65
CA HIS A 357 1.20 3.86 25.42
C HIS A 357 2.52 3.13 25.17
N LEU A 358 2.51 1.80 25.11
CA LEU A 358 3.72 1.03 24.86
C LEU A 358 4.21 1.16 23.41
N ILE A 359 3.30 1.06 22.42
CA ILE A 359 3.68 1.12 21.01
C ILE A 359 4.08 2.54 20.59
N ALA A 360 3.46 3.59 21.16
CA ALA A 360 3.69 4.97 20.79
C ALA A 360 5.16 5.37 20.91
N VAL A 361 5.83 4.96 21.98
CA VAL A 361 7.27 5.24 22.19
C VAL A 361 8.13 4.61 21.08
N MET A 362 7.61 3.58 20.44
CA MET A 362 8.32 2.80 19.41
C MET A 362 8.10 3.34 18.00
N TYR A 363 7.18 4.30 17.74
CA TYR A 363 6.91 4.80 16.37
C TYR A 363 8.12 5.45 15.67
N ILE A 364 9.15 5.82 16.42
CA ILE A 364 10.42 6.26 15.83
C ILE A 364 11.13 5.12 15.09
N LEU A 365 10.94 3.86 15.52
CA LEU A 365 11.60 2.70 14.88
C LEU A 365 11.05 2.43 13.47
N PRO A 366 9.71 2.33 13.24
CA PRO A 366 9.17 2.23 11.90
C PRO A 366 9.51 3.44 11.03
N ALA A 367 9.55 4.66 11.58
CA ALA A 367 10.00 5.85 10.88
C ALA A 367 11.42 5.67 10.31
N VAL A 368 12.38 5.24 11.16
CA VAL A 368 13.76 5.00 10.74
C VAL A 368 13.85 3.87 9.69
N THR A 369 13.16 2.75 9.91
CA THR A 369 13.18 1.63 8.95
C THR A 369 12.53 2.01 7.62
N ASN A 370 11.44 2.78 7.62
CA ASN A 370 10.79 3.28 6.42
C ASN A 370 11.72 4.17 5.60
N ALA A 371 12.45 5.08 6.25
CA ALA A 371 13.46 5.91 5.58
C ALA A 371 14.55 5.05 4.90
N ILE A 372 15.10 4.06 5.62
CA ILE A 372 16.12 3.15 5.09
C ILE A 372 15.54 2.33 3.92
N GLN A 373 14.34 1.80 4.05
CA GLN A 373 13.67 1.06 2.98
C GLN A 373 13.37 1.95 1.76
N GLY A 374 12.95 3.19 1.96
CA GLY A 374 12.75 4.16 0.89
C GLY A 374 14.02 4.40 0.09
N PHE A 375 15.17 4.48 0.77
CA PHE A 375 16.48 4.58 0.14
C PHE A 375 16.83 3.32 -0.65
N PHE A 376 16.79 2.13 -0.04
CA PHE A 376 17.16 0.88 -0.71
C PHE A 376 16.25 0.58 -1.91
N ARG A 377 14.95 0.82 -1.80
CA ARG A 377 14.02 0.70 -2.94
C ARG A 377 14.42 1.64 -4.08
N GLY A 378 14.68 2.91 -3.77
CA GLY A 378 15.02 3.89 -4.78
C GLY A 378 16.34 3.60 -5.50
N ILE A 379 17.34 3.06 -4.79
CA ILE A 379 18.56 2.60 -5.44
C ILE A 379 18.41 1.23 -6.13
N GLY A 380 17.22 0.61 -6.06
CA GLY A 380 16.92 -0.66 -6.72
C GLY A 380 17.50 -1.90 -6.02
N ASP A 381 17.90 -1.80 -4.76
CA ASP A 381 18.34 -2.95 -3.96
C ASP A 381 17.16 -3.52 -3.14
N LEU A 382 16.23 -4.12 -3.85
CA LEU A 382 15.01 -4.68 -3.28
C LEU A 382 15.25 -5.97 -2.47
N LYS A 383 16.43 -6.58 -2.59
CA LYS A 383 16.78 -7.74 -1.77
C LYS A 383 16.90 -7.37 -0.30
N VAL A 384 17.48 -6.20 -0.02
CA VAL A 384 17.60 -5.69 1.35
C VAL A 384 16.21 -5.47 1.95
N THR A 385 15.31 -4.80 1.22
CA THR A 385 13.97 -4.50 1.71
C THR A 385 13.13 -5.76 1.93
N LEU A 386 13.24 -6.76 1.05
CA LEU A 386 12.58 -8.05 1.22
C LEU A 386 13.13 -8.81 2.44
N MET A 387 14.44 -8.93 2.54
CA MET A 387 15.10 -9.66 3.63
C MET A 387 14.80 -9.01 5.00
N SER A 388 14.88 -7.69 5.09
CA SER A 388 14.62 -6.98 6.34
C SER A 388 13.14 -7.08 6.77
N SER A 389 12.20 -6.97 5.83
CA SER A 389 10.77 -7.15 6.12
C SER A 389 10.44 -8.58 6.55
N PHE A 390 11.07 -9.58 5.91
CA PHE A 390 10.93 -10.98 6.33
C PHE A 390 11.48 -11.19 7.74
N THR A 391 12.68 -10.67 8.05
CA THR A 391 13.26 -10.73 9.38
C THR A 391 12.37 -10.09 10.43
N ASN A 392 11.83 -8.88 10.13
CA ASN A 392 10.90 -8.19 11.02
C ASN A 392 9.70 -9.10 11.38
N MET A 393 8.99 -9.60 10.34
CA MET A 393 7.77 -10.38 10.57
C MET A 393 8.05 -11.73 11.22
N ALA A 394 9.13 -12.41 10.83
CA ALA A 394 9.53 -13.68 11.45
C ALA A 394 9.84 -13.50 12.94
N VAL A 395 10.70 -12.53 13.27
CA VAL A 395 11.07 -12.26 14.67
C VAL A 395 9.87 -11.81 15.49
N ARG A 396 8.98 -10.99 14.93
CA ARG A 396 7.75 -10.54 15.57
C ARG A 396 6.85 -11.71 15.96
N VAL A 397 6.60 -12.65 15.05
CA VAL A 397 5.76 -13.83 15.31
C VAL A 397 6.45 -14.78 16.29
N ILE A 398 7.75 -15.04 16.11
CA ILE A 398 8.56 -15.92 17.00
C ILE A 398 8.60 -15.33 18.43
N ALA A 399 8.67 -14.02 18.58
CA ALA A 399 8.66 -13.39 19.90
C ALA A 399 7.25 -13.38 20.55
N ALA A 400 6.21 -13.09 19.76
CA ALA A 400 4.84 -13.04 20.26
C ALA A 400 4.33 -14.40 20.77
N ALA A 401 4.63 -15.49 20.02
CA ALA A 401 4.09 -16.81 20.32
C ALA A 401 4.44 -17.30 21.75
N PRO A 402 5.73 -17.34 22.19
CA PRO A 402 6.04 -17.76 23.56
C PRO A 402 5.52 -16.76 24.62
N MET A 403 5.52 -15.47 24.38
CA MET A 403 5.01 -14.48 25.32
C MET A 403 3.52 -14.72 25.60
N ILE A 404 2.74 -15.03 24.56
CA ILE A 404 1.30 -15.26 24.69
C ILE A 404 1.00 -16.67 25.18
N LEU A 405 1.59 -17.71 24.55
CA LEU A 405 1.19 -19.11 24.76
C LEU A 405 1.87 -19.77 25.96
N LEU A 406 3.09 -19.34 26.34
CA LEU A 406 3.87 -19.96 27.41
C LEU A 406 3.94 -19.09 28.67
N TRP A 407 4.09 -17.78 28.51
CA TRP A 407 4.30 -16.88 29.65
C TRP A 407 3.03 -16.11 30.04
N ASN A 408 1.92 -16.32 29.33
CA ASN A 408 0.62 -15.68 29.56
C ASN A 408 0.70 -14.16 29.74
N PHE A 409 1.56 -13.50 28.94
CA PHE A 409 1.57 -12.04 28.91
C PHE A 409 0.23 -11.54 28.38
N GLY A 410 -0.23 -10.42 28.92
CA GLY A 410 -1.41 -9.72 28.43
C GLY A 410 -1.18 -9.05 27.07
N ILE A 411 -1.93 -8.00 26.80
CA ILE A 411 -1.86 -7.26 25.54
C ILE A 411 -0.46 -6.65 25.28
N GLU A 412 0.35 -6.50 26.34
CA GLU A 412 1.72 -5.97 26.30
C GLU A 412 2.68 -6.85 25.48
N ALA A 413 2.38 -8.15 25.34
CA ALA A 413 3.15 -9.06 24.51
C ALA A 413 3.28 -8.53 23.06
N LEU A 414 2.25 -7.87 22.58
CA LEU A 414 2.18 -7.39 21.20
C LEU A 414 3.18 -6.24 20.94
N PRO A 415 3.16 -5.10 21.67
CA PRO A 415 4.17 -4.06 21.52
C PRO A 415 5.61 -4.58 21.68
N TYR A 416 5.88 -5.46 22.64
CA TYR A 416 7.23 -6.03 22.80
C TYR A 416 7.65 -6.89 21.60
N SER A 417 6.72 -7.64 21.03
CA SER A 417 7.01 -8.42 19.82
C SER A 417 7.29 -7.50 18.61
N TYR A 418 6.58 -6.38 18.51
CA TYR A 418 6.83 -5.35 17.48
C TYR A 418 8.20 -4.70 17.65
N LEU A 419 8.58 -4.38 18.90
CA LEU A 419 9.92 -3.88 19.23
C LEU A 419 11.00 -4.86 18.77
N ALA A 420 10.86 -6.15 19.13
CA ALA A 420 11.81 -7.18 18.72
C ALA A 420 11.95 -7.26 17.19
N GLY A 421 10.82 -7.20 16.46
CA GLY A 421 10.79 -7.19 15.00
C GLY A 421 11.52 -5.99 14.39
N TRP A 422 11.24 -4.77 14.87
CA TRP A 422 11.90 -3.55 14.36
C TRP A 422 13.39 -3.51 14.70
N VAL A 423 13.79 -3.94 15.91
CA VAL A 423 15.21 -4.03 16.28
C VAL A 423 15.92 -5.03 15.38
N ALA A 424 15.35 -6.21 15.15
CA ALA A 424 15.93 -7.20 14.24
C ALA A 424 16.07 -6.67 12.80
N MET A 425 15.07 -5.93 12.33
CA MET A 425 15.10 -5.27 11.03
C MET A 425 16.24 -4.24 10.93
N LEU A 426 16.40 -3.39 11.94
CA LEU A 426 17.49 -2.41 12.01
C LEU A 426 18.87 -3.06 12.05
N LEU A 427 19.00 -4.20 12.73
CA LEU A 427 20.26 -4.97 12.76
C LEU A 427 20.65 -5.51 11.37
N VAL A 428 19.69 -5.77 10.50
CA VAL A 428 19.94 -6.16 9.11
C VAL A 428 20.24 -4.94 8.23
N GLU A 429 19.46 -3.87 8.34
CA GLU A 429 19.51 -2.72 7.43
C GLU A 429 20.69 -1.78 7.72
N THR A 430 20.99 -1.51 8.98
CA THR A 430 22.00 -0.51 9.37
C THR A 430 23.42 -0.87 8.90
N PRO A 431 23.92 -2.11 9.06
CA PRO A 431 25.23 -2.47 8.54
C PRO A 431 25.35 -2.34 7.02
N LEU A 432 24.26 -2.70 6.29
CA LEU A 432 24.20 -2.59 4.84
C LEU A 432 24.21 -1.11 4.41
N MET A 433 23.48 -0.27 5.13
CA MET A 433 23.46 1.17 4.90
C MET A 433 24.85 1.80 5.13
N ILE A 434 25.51 1.48 6.24
CA ILE A 434 26.87 1.96 6.54
C ILE A 434 27.85 1.53 5.45
N ARG A 435 27.73 0.29 4.96
CA ARG A 435 28.59 -0.21 3.87
C ARG A 435 28.43 0.59 2.59
N ILE A 436 27.21 0.99 2.22
CA ILE A 436 26.95 1.82 1.02
C ILE A 436 27.52 3.23 1.22
N TYR A 437 27.37 3.81 2.42
CA TYR A 437 27.91 5.13 2.72
C TYR A 437 29.44 5.19 2.73
N ARG A 438 30.10 4.09 3.08
CA ARG A 438 31.59 3.98 3.09
C ARG A 438 32.19 3.70 1.71
N LYS A 439 31.41 3.12 0.80
CA LYS A 439 31.85 2.98 -0.60
C LYS A 439 31.70 4.35 -1.26
N LYS A 440 32.84 5.04 -1.44
CA LYS A 440 32.93 6.33 -2.11
C LYS A 440 32.59 6.24 -3.60
#